data_48e05272f9771e8f1a4989290bd94210
#
_entry.id   48e05272f9771e8f1a4989290bd94210
#
_cell.length_a   1.000
_cell.length_b   1.000
_cell.length_c   1.000
_cell.angle_alpha   90.00
_cell.angle_beta   90.00
_cell.angle_gamma   90.00
#
_symmetry.space_group_name_H-M   'P 1'
#
loop_
_entity.id
_entity.type
_entity.pdbx_description
1 polymer ?
#
loop_
_entity_poly.entity_id
_entity_poly.type
_entity_poly.pdbx_seq_one_letter_code
_entity_poly.pdbx_strand_id
1 'polypeptide(L)'
;MHRILEPPLPEWAPHEAVWIGFPSDPQLWLGDLKAAEREVAAFAEAVHAGGAGEQVWLVAAHDGAAETARRLAPFAQVIVEPFGDIWLRDTGPIVLGSGATRRAQGFGFNGWGGKYELDGDQDVAERLASRAGLPFTKSGLILEGGAIDGDGSGTLVTTEQCLLNPNRNALTREQIEERLAVELGITRVVWLGSGLLNDHTDGHVDNVARFVAPGRMAIPTAAANDPNAAVYADAARRLADAGLDLAILPSPGRVTDEDGDVIPASYMNFYIGNAAVVVPQYGAANDSAAVEAVQALFPDRVAIGLRADHILTGGGSFHCISQQVPA
;
A
#
# COMPACT_ATOMS: atom_id res chain seq x y z
N MET A 1 -23.91 -15.77 19.15
CA MET A 1 -23.94 -14.41 18.59
C MET A 1 -22.57 -14.22 17.93
N HIS A 2 -22.50 -14.24 16.60
CA HIS A 2 -21.28 -13.82 15.92
C HIS A 2 -21.09 -12.32 16.20
N ARG A 3 -19.99 -11.96 16.80
CA ARG A 3 -19.60 -10.56 16.98
C ARG A 3 -19.39 -10.00 15.58
N ILE A 4 -20.20 -9.05 15.17
CA ILE A 4 -19.97 -8.33 13.91
C ILE A 4 -18.59 -7.65 14.08
N LEU A 5 -17.66 -8.00 13.21
CA LEU A 5 -16.33 -7.37 13.20
C LEU A 5 -16.49 -5.94 12.68
N GLU A 6 -15.82 -5.01 13.34
CA GLU A 6 -15.64 -3.66 12.79
C GLU A 6 -14.63 -3.73 11.64
N PRO A 7 -14.90 -3.03 10.52
CA PRO A 7 -13.95 -3.00 9.40
C PRO A 7 -12.63 -2.33 9.81
N PRO A 8 -11.54 -2.53 9.05
CA PRO A 8 -10.31 -1.77 9.24
C PRO A 8 -10.60 -0.28 9.19
N LEU A 9 -9.94 0.50 10.04
CA LEU A 9 -10.03 1.96 9.94
C LEU A 9 -9.44 2.43 8.61
N PRO A 10 -9.99 3.52 8.03
CA PRO A 10 -9.45 4.06 6.78
C PRO A 10 -8.07 4.66 7.02
N GLU A 11 -7.23 4.72 5.99
CA GLU A 11 -5.84 5.17 6.14
C GLU A 11 -5.72 6.64 6.61
N TRP A 12 -6.73 7.48 6.42
CA TRP A 12 -6.73 8.83 6.97
C TRP A 12 -7.13 8.94 8.45
N ALA A 13 -7.48 7.82 9.11
CA ALA A 13 -7.68 7.80 10.54
C ALA A 13 -6.36 8.04 11.30
N PRO A 14 -6.38 8.49 12.56
CA PRO A 14 -5.15 8.66 13.32
C PRO A 14 -4.35 7.37 13.48
N HIS A 15 -3.05 7.46 13.26
CA HIS A 15 -2.09 6.37 13.43
C HIS A 15 -1.26 6.56 14.70
N GLU A 16 -1.03 5.47 15.45
CA GLU A 16 0.00 5.43 16.48
C GLU A 16 1.38 5.30 15.85
N ALA A 17 1.48 4.41 14.87
CA ALA A 17 2.75 4.12 14.18
C ALA A 17 2.52 3.64 12.74
N VAL A 18 3.61 3.55 12.01
CA VAL A 18 3.68 2.87 10.70
C VAL A 18 4.88 1.95 10.65
N TRP A 19 4.68 0.71 10.19
CA TRP A 19 5.78 -0.14 9.73
C TRP A 19 6.18 0.27 8.32
N ILE A 20 7.46 0.45 8.08
CA ILE A 20 8.03 0.72 6.76
C ILE A 20 9.13 -0.30 6.51
N GLY A 21 9.04 -1.06 5.43
CA GLY A 21 10.08 -1.99 5.01
C GLY A 21 11.33 -1.24 4.57
N PHE A 22 12.50 -1.66 5.06
CA PHE A 22 13.78 -1.03 4.72
C PHE A 22 14.58 -1.93 3.79
N PRO A 23 15.02 -1.46 2.61
CA PRO A 23 15.76 -2.26 1.62
C PRO A 23 16.98 -2.93 2.25
N SER A 24 17.11 -4.23 2.06
CA SER A 24 18.09 -5.03 2.81
C SER A 24 18.95 -5.95 1.94
N ASP A 25 18.39 -6.53 0.88
CA ASP A 25 19.09 -7.50 0.05
C ASP A 25 19.62 -6.87 -1.26
N PRO A 26 20.95 -6.77 -1.45
CA PRO A 26 21.51 -6.20 -2.67
C PRO A 26 21.20 -6.99 -3.94
N GLN A 27 20.78 -8.25 -3.84
CA GLN A 27 20.42 -9.07 -5.00
C GLN A 27 19.04 -8.70 -5.57
N LEU A 28 18.13 -8.21 -4.72
CA LEU A 28 16.81 -7.76 -5.14
C LEU A 28 16.85 -6.36 -5.77
N TRP A 29 17.87 -5.55 -5.44
CA TRP A 29 17.94 -4.14 -5.82
C TRP A 29 18.96 -3.82 -6.92
N LEU A 30 19.60 -4.82 -7.53
CA LEU A 30 20.43 -4.78 -8.75
C LEU A 30 21.33 -3.53 -8.94
N GLY A 31 21.90 -3.00 -7.85
CA GLY A 31 22.73 -1.78 -7.87
C GLY A 31 22.06 -0.54 -7.28
N ASP A 32 20.74 -0.53 -7.15
CA ASP A 32 19.95 0.60 -6.63
C ASP A 32 19.77 0.59 -5.11
N LEU A 33 20.25 -0.42 -4.39
CA LEU A 33 20.04 -0.58 -2.95
C LEU A 33 20.27 0.72 -2.16
N LYS A 34 21.43 1.38 -2.36
CA LYS A 34 21.78 2.61 -1.62
C LYS A 34 20.88 3.80 -1.98
N ALA A 35 20.32 3.81 -3.17
CA ALA A 35 19.41 4.86 -3.61
C ALA A 35 18.00 4.59 -3.04
N ALA A 36 17.53 3.36 -3.09
CA ALA A 36 16.28 2.94 -2.46
C ALA A 36 16.31 3.15 -0.93
N GLU A 37 17.42 2.81 -0.24
CA GLU A 37 17.60 3.11 1.19
C GLU A 37 17.40 4.61 1.51
N ARG A 38 17.92 5.50 0.65
CA ARG A 38 17.73 6.96 0.83
C ARG A 38 16.31 7.42 0.54
N GLU A 39 15.65 6.88 -0.48
CA GLU A 39 14.25 7.19 -0.78
C GLU A 39 13.33 6.74 0.36
N VAL A 40 13.54 5.53 0.91
CA VAL A 40 12.80 5.04 2.07
C VAL A 40 13.06 5.89 3.31
N ALA A 41 14.30 6.31 3.55
CA ALA A 41 14.62 7.20 4.68
C ALA A 41 13.97 8.59 4.53
N ALA A 42 13.92 9.15 3.33
CA ALA A 42 13.21 10.41 3.05
C ALA A 42 11.70 10.27 3.23
N PHE A 43 11.12 9.16 2.80
CA PHE A 43 9.71 8.83 3.07
C PHE A 43 9.45 8.75 4.58
N ALA A 44 10.27 8.02 5.32
CA ALA A 44 10.17 7.89 6.76
C ALA A 44 10.25 9.26 7.48
N GLU A 45 11.12 10.17 7.02
CA GLU A 45 11.24 11.53 7.57
C GLU A 45 9.98 12.36 7.30
N ALA A 46 9.43 12.29 6.09
CA ALA A 46 8.20 12.99 5.73
C ALA A 46 6.99 12.51 6.57
N VAL A 47 6.89 11.20 6.82
CA VAL A 47 5.85 10.62 7.67
C VAL A 47 6.02 11.00 9.14
N HIS A 48 7.26 10.97 9.66
CA HIS A 48 7.57 11.40 11.04
C HIS A 48 7.32 12.91 11.25
N ALA A 49 7.50 13.72 10.22
CA ALA A 49 7.20 15.16 10.21
C ALA A 49 7.77 15.91 11.43
N GLY A 50 9.01 15.61 11.85
CA GLY A 50 9.65 16.22 13.00
C GLY A 50 8.97 15.91 14.34
N GLY A 51 8.20 14.83 14.43
CA GLY A 51 7.43 14.41 15.60
C GLY A 51 5.96 14.87 15.59
N ALA A 52 5.52 15.56 14.54
CA ALA A 52 4.11 15.92 14.36
C ALA A 52 3.30 14.80 13.70
N GLY A 53 3.97 13.85 13.04
CA GLY A 53 3.38 12.65 12.43
C GLY A 53 3.29 11.48 13.40
N GLU A 54 3.12 10.29 12.86
CA GLU A 54 3.12 9.03 13.61
C GLU A 54 4.54 8.54 13.93
N GLN A 55 4.64 7.59 14.84
CA GLN A 55 5.90 6.89 15.09
C GLN A 55 6.28 6.07 13.84
N VAL A 56 7.54 6.15 13.47
CA VAL A 56 8.06 5.36 12.33
C VAL A 56 8.83 4.16 12.86
N TRP A 57 8.41 2.97 12.43
CA TRP A 57 9.08 1.70 12.71
C TRP A 57 9.69 1.15 11.42
N LEU A 58 11.00 1.38 11.23
CA LEU A 58 11.72 0.82 10.08
C LEU A 58 12.03 -0.66 10.34
N VAL A 59 11.58 -1.52 9.46
CA VAL A 59 11.81 -2.97 9.54
C VAL A 59 12.93 -3.35 8.58
N ALA A 60 14.03 -3.84 9.11
CA ALA A 60 15.21 -4.27 8.36
C ALA A 60 15.39 -5.78 8.49
N ALA A 61 15.74 -6.48 7.40
CA ALA A 61 15.82 -7.93 7.40
C ALA A 61 16.98 -8.49 8.22
N HIS A 62 18.05 -7.68 8.45
CA HIS A 62 19.23 -8.09 9.18
C HIS A 62 19.98 -6.89 9.80
N ASP A 63 20.93 -7.15 10.68
CA ASP A 63 21.65 -6.13 11.45
C ASP A 63 22.39 -5.10 10.58
N GLY A 64 22.98 -5.50 9.45
CA GLY A 64 23.68 -4.58 8.54
C GLY A 64 22.75 -3.54 7.91
N ALA A 65 21.55 -3.95 7.48
CA ALA A 65 20.52 -3.04 6.98
C ALA A 65 19.98 -2.15 8.12
N ALA A 66 19.82 -2.72 9.32
CA ALA A 66 19.37 -1.97 10.49
C ALA A 66 20.38 -0.89 10.93
N GLU A 67 21.69 -1.14 10.80
CA GLU A 67 22.72 -0.13 11.06
C GLU A 67 22.61 1.04 10.05
N THR A 68 22.40 0.72 8.78
CA THR A 68 22.15 1.73 7.74
C THR A 68 20.87 2.53 8.02
N ALA A 69 19.78 1.86 8.38
CA ALA A 69 18.52 2.49 8.73
C ALA A 69 18.67 3.47 9.91
N ARG A 70 19.35 3.07 11.01
CA ARG A 70 19.61 3.95 12.17
C ARG A 70 20.44 5.17 11.81
N ARG A 71 21.38 5.02 10.88
CA ARG A 71 22.21 6.14 10.40
C ARG A 71 21.42 7.11 9.53
N LEU A 72 20.54 6.63 8.65
CA LEU A 72 19.78 7.47 7.71
C LEU A 72 18.54 8.08 8.36
N ALA A 73 17.90 7.37 9.30
CA ALA A 73 16.68 7.81 9.98
C ALA A 73 16.80 7.65 11.51
N PRO A 74 17.65 8.48 12.18
CA PRO A 74 17.93 8.36 13.62
C PRO A 74 16.71 8.64 14.51
N PHE A 75 15.65 9.23 13.99
CA PHE A 75 14.37 9.46 14.66
C PHE A 75 13.47 8.22 14.71
N ALA A 76 13.71 7.24 13.81
CA ALA A 76 12.87 6.06 13.70
C ALA A 76 13.28 4.95 14.68
N GLN A 77 12.31 4.17 15.13
CA GLN A 77 12.58 2.91 15.80
C GLN A 77 12.92 1.85 14.74
N VAL A 78 14.13 1.28 14.81
CA VAL A 78 14.55 0.23 13.88
C VAL A 78 14.34 -1.15 14.48
N ILE A 79 13.57 -1.96 13.79
CA ILE A 79 13.22 -3.35 14.13
C ILE A 79 14.03 -4.27 13.21
N VAL A 80 14.78 -5.21 13.77
CA VAL A 80 15.39 -6.30 12.99
C VAL A 80 14.41 -7.47 12.98
N GLU A 81 13.90 -7.78 11.79
CA GLU A 81 12.96 -8.89 11.60
C GLU A 81 13.22 -9.49 10.21
N PRO A 82 13.56 -10.77 10.11
CA PRO A 82 13.78 -11.41 8.81
C PRO A 82 12.52 -11.35 7.94
N PHE A 83 12.65 -10.87 6.73
CA PHE A 83 11.64 -10.88 5.67
C PHE A 83 12.34 -10.98 4.31
N GLY A 84 11.60 -11.35 3.27
CA GLY A 84 12.16 -11.47 1.93
C GLY A 84 12.37 -10.13 1.27
N ASP A 85 11.32 -9.29 1.21
CA ASP A 85 11.40 -7.95 0.62
C ASP A 85 10.50 -6.94 1.35
N ILE A 86 10.67 -5.66 1.05
CA ILE A 86 10.16 -4.51 1.82
C ILE A 86 8.64 -4.30 1.75
N TRP A 87 7.90 -5.09 1.01
CA TRP A 87 6.49 -4.86 0.65
C TRP A 87 5.53 -5.17 1.82
N LEU A 88 5.69 -4.44 2.93
CA LEU A 88 4.94 -4.68 4.17
C LEU A 88 3.45 -4.36 4.07
N ARG A 89 3.00 -3.63 3.05
CA ARG A 89 1.58 -3.51 2.74
C ARG A 89 0.95 -4.86 2.47
N ASP A 90 1.68 -5.74 1.78
CA ASP A 90 1.19 -7.02 1.31
C ASP A 90 1.51 -8.17 2.26
N THR A 91 2.67 -8.12 2.88
CA THR A 91 3.15 -9.18 3.79
C THR A 91 2.86 -8.88 5.26
N GLY A 92 2.64 -7.63 5.63
CA GLY A 92 2.37 -7.19 7.00
C GLY A 92 0.92 -7.45 7.46
N PRO A 93 0.65 -7.32 8.75
CA PRO A 93 -0.70 -7.54 9.28
C PRO A 93 -1.61 -6.35 9.05
N ILE A 94 -2.87 -6.59 8.71
CA ILE A 94 -3.92 -5.57 8.76
C ILE A 94 -4.37 -5.40 10.21
N VAL A 95 -4.24 -4.19 10.76
CA VAL A 95 -4.65 -3.90 12.14
C VAL A 95 -6.11 -3.45 12.16
N LEU A 96 -6.91 -4.16 12.93
CA LEU A 96 -8.34 -3.93 13.13
C LEU A 96 -8.60 -3.32 14.51
N GLY A 97 -9.64 -2.47 14.61
CA GLY A 97 -9.98 -1.79 15.85
C GLY A 97 -9.07 -0.60 16.16
N SER A 98 -9.23 -0.02 17.34
CA SER A 98 -8.45 1.13 17.82
C SER A 98 -8.16 1.01 19.31
N GLY A 99 -7.16 1.74 19.82
CA GLY A 99 -6.77 1.76 21.22
C GLY A 99 -6.59 0.35 21.78
N ALA A 100 -7.26 0.05 22.90
CA ALA A 100 -7.15 -1.25 23.58
C ALA A 100 -7.87 -2.41 22.86
N THR A 101 -8.65 -2.14 21.82
CA THR A 101 -9.37 -3.18 21.05
C THR A 101 -8.61 -3.65 19.83
N ARG A 102 -7.45 -3.07 19.57
CA ARG A 102 -6.61 -3.44 18.40
C ARG A 102 -6.25 -4.90 18.39
N ARG A 103 -6.31 -5.48 17.22
CA ARG A 103 -5.81 -6.84 16.91
C ARG A 103 -5.26 -6.85 15.49
N ALA A 104 -4.34 -7.72 15.23
CA ALA A 104 -3.71 -7.91 13.94
C ALA A 104 -4.31 -9.12 13.22
N GLN A 105 -4.72 -8.92 11.97
CA GLN A 105 -5.17 -9.98 11.06
C GLN A 105 -4.09 -10.20 10.00
N GLY A 106 -3.47 -11.38 10.01
CA GLY A 106 -2.58 -11.84 8.95
C GLY A 106 -3.34 -12.67 7.92
N PHE A 107 -2.88 -12.62 6.69
CA PHE A 107 -3.40 -13.41 5.57
C PHE A 107 -2.34 -14.35 5.02
N GLY A 108 -2.76 -15.31 4.19
CA GLY A 108 -1.81 -16.10 3.41
C GLY A 108 -1.12 -15.21 2.39
N PHE A 109 0.17 -15.43 2.21
CA PHE A 109 0.97 -14.78 1.17
C PHE A 109 1.70 -15.84 0.35
N ASN A 110 1.67 -15.71 -0.97
CA ASN A 110 2.26 -16.71 -1.88
C ASN A 110 3.14 -16.06 -2.98
N GLY A 111 3.77 -14.94 -2.66
CA GLY A 111 4.66 -14.26 -3.59
C GLY A 111 3.94 -13.73 -4.84
N TRP A 112 2.80 -13.05 -4.65
CA TRP A 112 1.95 -12.47 -5.70
C TRP A 112 1.57 -13.50 -6.78
N GLY A 113 1.11 -14.67 -6.33
CA GLY A 113 0.70 -15.75 -7.22
C GLY A 113 1.85 -16.67 -7.67
N GLY A 114 2.86 -16.87 -6.82
CA GLY A 114 3.99 -17.75 -7.06
C GLY A 114 5.09 -17.15 -7.93
N LYS A 115 5.11 -15.81 -8.10
CA LYS A 115 6.13 -15.13 -8.92
C LYS A 115 7.41 -14.87 -8.14
N TYR A 116 7.30 -14.53 -6.85
CA TYR A 116 8.42 -14.14 -5.97
C TYR A 116 8.24 -14.80 -4.60
N GLU A 117 8.68 -16.03 -4.44
CA GLU A 117 8.64 -16.72 -3.16
C GLU A 117 9.96 -16.46 -2.42
N LEU A 118 9.90 -15.58 -1.41
CA LEU A 118 11.05 -15.19 -0.59
C LEU A 118 10.85 -15.66 0.86
N ASP A 119 11.96 -16.09 1.47
CA ASP A 119 11.95 -16.58 2.84
C ASP A 119 11.58 -15.46 3.84
N GLY A 120 10.66 -15.76 4.75
CA GLY A 120 10.25 -14.87 5.83
C GLY A 120 8.99 -14.06 5.58
N ASP A 121 8.57 -13.88 4.32
CA ASP A 121 7.39 -13.08 3.97
C ASP A 121 6.07 -13.68 4.48
N GLN A 122 5.95 -15.01 4.52
CA GLN A 122 4.74 -15.70 4.98
C GLN A 122 4.45 -15.50 6.47
N ASP A 123 5.45 -15.14 7.28
CA ASP A 123 5.34 -15.09 8.74
C ASP A 123 5.68 -13.71 9.34
N VAL A 124 6.12 -12.74 8.53
CA VAL A 124 6.47 -11.40 9.02
C VAL A 124 5.29 -10.70 9.70
N ALA A 125 4.06 -10.91 9.23
CA ALA A 125 2.85 -10.37 9.85
C ALA A 125 2.71 -10.76 11.32
N GLU A 126 2.89 -12.05 11.65
CA GLU A 126 2.80 -12.55 13.03
C GLU A 126 3.90 -11.97 13.91
N ARG A 127 5.13 -11.90 13.38
CA ARG A 127 6.26 -11.38 14.12
C ARG A 127 6.12 -9.88 14.41
N LEU A 128 5.67 -9.07 13.43
CA LEU A 128 5.41 -7.65 13.63
C LEU A 128 4.26 -7.42 14.62
N ALA A 129 3.17 -8.17 14.52
CA ALA A 129 2.07 -8.12 15.48
C ALA A 129 2.53 -8.44 16.90
N SER A 130 3.34 -9.49 17.07
CA SER A 130 3.92 -9.88 18.37
C SER A 130 4.79 -8.76 18.96
N ARG A 131 5.64 -8.12 18.15
CA ARG A 131 6.47 -7.01 18.61
C ARG A 131 5.67 -5.79 19.02
N ALA A 132 4.55 -5.53 18.35
CA ALA A 132 3.62 -4.46 18.71
C ALA A 132 2.69 -4.83 19.88
N GLY A 133 2.79 -6.05 20.42
CA GLY A 133 1.93 -6.51 21.50
C GLY A 133 0.45 -6.71 21.10
N LEU A 134 0.20 -6.92 19.80
CA LEU A 134 -1.16 -7.08 19.26
C LEU A 134 -1.56 -8.56 19.25
N PRO A 135 -2.79 -8.90 19.72
CA PRO A 135 -3.36 -10.21 19.45
C PRO A 135 -3.38 -10.49 17.96
N PHE A 136 -2.94 -11.67 17.54
CA PHE A 136 -2.79 -12.05 16.13
C PHE A 136 -3.70 -13.21 15.75
N THR A 137 -4.28 -13.12 14.56
CA THR A 137 -5.01 -14.22 13.91
C THR A 137 -4.53 -14.35 12.48
N LYS A 138 -4.25 -15.57 12.02
CA LYS A 138 -3.85 -15.84 10.63
C LYS A 138 -4.99 -16.49 9.86
N SER A 139 -5.32 -15.93 8.70
CA SER A 139 -6.24 -16.51 7.73
C SER A 139 -5.52 -17.45 6.77
N GLY A 140 -6.24 -18.42 6.23
CA GLY A 140 -5.77 -19.21 5.09
C GLY A 140 -6.12 -18.61 3.73
N LEU A 141 -6.84 -17.47 3.69
CA LEU A 141 -7.10 -16.73 2.45
C LEU A 141 -5.79 -16.07 2.00
N ILE A 142 -5.41 -16.24 0.74
CA ILE A 142 -4.33 -15.46 0.13
C ILE A 142 -4.87 -14.06 -0.16
N LEU A 143 -4.30 -13.05 0.50
CA LEU A 143 -4.72 -11.66 0.35
C LEU A 143 -3.56 -10.72 0.68
N GLU A 144 -3.22 -9.91 -0.28
CA GLU A 144 -2.27 -8.81 -0.13
C GLU A 144 -3.02 -7.53 0.30
N GLY A 145 -2.45 -6.76 1.22
CA GLY A 145 -3.08 -5.51 1.67
C GLY A 145 -3.22 -4.46 0.57
N GLY A 146 -2.31 -4.43 -0.41
CA GLY A 146 -2.39 -3.55 -1.58
C GLY A 146 -3.50 -3.93 -2.57
N ALA A 147 -4.00 -5.17 -2.51
CA ALA A 147 -5.11 -5.63 -3.32
C ALA A 147 -6.47 -5.06 -2.89
N ILE A 148 -6.54 -4.43 -1.72
CA ILE A 148 -7.77 -3.89 -1.14
C ILE A 148 -7.59 -2.47 -0.63
N ASP A 149 -8.64 -1.65 -0.76
CA ASP A 149 -8.70 -0.31 -0.15
C ASP A 149 -10.09 -0.10 0.46
N GLY A 150 -10.18 0.41 1.67
CA GLY A 150 -11.42 0.53 2.44
C GLY A 150 -11.65 1.91 3.03
N ASP A 151 -12.92 2.33 3.11
CA ASP A 151 -13.34 3.63 3.64
C ASP A 151 -13.63 3.63 5.15
N GLY A 152 -13.41 2.51 5.82
CA GLY A 152 -13.71 2.36 7.25
C GLY A 152 -15.19 2.16 7.59
N SER A 153 -16.11 2.32 6.63
CA SER A 153 -17.55 2.11 6.84
C SER A 153 -18.02 0.69 6.54
N GLY A 154 -17.12 -0.15 6.03
CA GLY A 154 -17.42 -1.50 5.53
C GLY A 154 -17.49 -1.57 4.01
N THR A 155 -17.26 -0.48 3.29
CA THR A 155 -17.07 -0.48 1.83
C THR A 155 -15.61 -0.71 1.50
N LEU A 156 -15.34 -1.65 0.59
CA LEU A 156 -14.01 -2.02 0.11
C LEU A 156 -14.00 -2.02 -1.41
N VAL A 157 -12.90 -1.57 -2.00
CA VAL A 157 -12.63 -1.65 -3.45
C VAL A 157 -11.46 -2.60 -3.70
N THR A 158 -11.57 -3.38 -4.76
CA THR A 158 -10.54 -4.34 -5.21
C THR A 158 -10.61 -4.54 -6.71
N THR A 159 -9.72 -5.34 -7.31
CA THR A 159 -9.74 -5.68 -8.73
C THR A 159 -10.10 -7.15 -8.96
N GLU A 160 -10.83 -7.40 -10.06
CA GLU A 160 -11.12 -8.75 -10.55
C GLU A 160 -9.82 -9.47 -10.95
N GLN A 161 -8.91 -8.76 -11.60
CA GLN A 161 -7.65 -9.30 -12.09
C GLN A 161 -6.81 -9.89 -10.95
N CYS A 162 -6.83 -9.29 -9.74
CA CYS A 162 -6.09 -9.79 -8.59
C CYS A 162 -6.88 -10.84 -7.81
N LEU A 163 -7.98 -10.48 -7.17
CA LEU A 163 -8.65 -11.38 -6.21
C LEU A 163 -9.42 -12.54 -6.84
N LEU A 164 -9.85 -12.43 -8.11
CA LEU A 164 -10.45 -13.54 -8.85
C LEU A 164 -9.42 -14.35 -9.65
N ASN A 165 -8.13 -14.01 -9.55
CA ASN A 165 -7.09 -14.78 -10.19
C ASN A 165 -6.92 -16.14 -9.49
N PRO A 166 -6.97 -17.25 -10.21
CA PRO A 166 -6.80 -18.58 -9.62
C PRO A 166 -5.41 -18.80 -9.00
N ASN A 167 -4.42 -17.94 -9.31
CA ASN A 167 -3.11 -18.00 -8.67
C ASN A 167 -3.10 -17.47 -7.23
N ARG A 168 -4.21 -16.89 -6.75
CA ARG A 168 -4.43 -16.52 -5.34
C ARG A 168 -5.29 -17.55 -4.66
N ASN A 169 -6.57 -17.61 -5.05
CA ASN A 169 -7.55 -18.49 -4.42
C ASN A 169 -8.44 -19.14 -5.49
N ALA A 170 -8.75 -20.42 -5.35
CA ALA A 170 -9.74 -21.09 -6.20
C ALA A 170 -11.17 -20.84 -5.64
N LEU A 171 -11.55 -19.56 -5.46
CA LEU A 171 -12.81 -19.11 -4.90
C LEU A 171 -13.63 -18.30 -5.90
N THR A 172 -14.97 -18.35 -5.78
CA THR A 172 -15.85 -17.46 -6.52
C THR A 172 -15.87 -16.07 -5.88
N ARG A 173 -16.42 -15.09 -6.59
CA ARG A 173 -16.63 -13.73 -6.10
C ARG A 173 -17.38 -13.73 -4.77
N GLU A 174 -18.50 -14.44 -4.70
CA GLU A 174 -19.35 -14.52 -3.50
C GLU A 174 -18.60 -15.14 -2.31
N GLN A 175 -17.75 -16.14 -2.57
CA GLN A 175 -16.94 -16.75 -1.53
C GLN A 175 -15.86 -15.82 -1.02
N ILE A 176 -15.25 -15.01 -1.89
CA ILE A 176 -14.27 -13.98 -1.49
C ILE A 176 -14.98 -12.90 -0.66
N GLU A 177 -16.14 -12.40 -1.12
CA GLU A 177 -16.92 -11.41 -0.37
C GLU A 177 -17.33 -11.92 1.01
N GLU A 178 -17.76 -13.19 1.12
CA GLU A 178 -18.05 -13.83 2.41
C GLU A 178 -16.83 -13.88 3.32
N ARG A 179 -15.65 -14.21 2.79
CA ARG A 179 -14.40 -14.23 3.57
C ARG A 179 -14.03 -12.82 4.04
N LEU A 180 -14.11 -11.81 3.19
CA LEU A 180 -13.86 -10.42 3.56
C LEU A 180 -14.86 -9.92 4.62
N ALA A 181 -16.11 -10.34 4.54
CA ALA A 181 -17.13 -10.01 5.55
C ALA A 181 -16.81 -10.64 6.91
N VAL A 182 -16.42 -11.91 6.93
CA VAL A 182 -16.14 -12.65 8.17
C VAL A 182 -14.84 -12.20 8.82
N GLU A 183 -13.81 -11.90 8.02
CA GLU A 183 -12.45 -11.66 8.52
C GLU A 183 -12.13 -10.18 8.71
N LEU A 184 -12.72 -9.31 7.90
CA LEU A 184 -12.48 -7.86 7.93
C LEU A 184 -13.73 -7.02 8.22
N GLY A 185 -14.91 -7.63 8.41
CA GLY A 185 -16.15 -6.88 8.67
C GLY A 185 -16.67 -6.10 7.46
N ILE A 186 -16.26 -6.48 6.24
CA ILE A 186 -16.67 -5.81 5.01
C ILE A 186 -18.12 -6.16 4.69
N THR A 187 -18.91 -5.15 4.38
CA THR A 187 -20.35 -5.30 4.05
C THR A 187 -20.66 -5.04 2.58
N ARG A 188 -19.72 -4.43 1.87
CA ARG A 188 -19.84 -4.09 0.45
C ARG A 188 -18.49 -4.13 -0.24
N VAL A 189 -18.40 -4.87 -1.35
CA VAL A 189 -17.22 -4.90 -2.20
C VAL A 189 -17.55 -4.30 -3.56
N VAL A 190 -16.72 -3.34 -4.01
CA VAL A 190 -16.78 -2.76 -5.35
C VAL A 190 -15.61 -3.33 -6.17
N TRP A 191 -15.94 -3.97 -7.29
CA TRP A 191 -14.98 -4.68 -8.13
C TRP A 191 -14.58 -3.83 -9.34
N LEU A 192 -13.32 -3.43 -9.41
CA LEU A 192 -12.70 -2.90 -10.61
C LEU A 192 -12.29 -4.06 -11.55
N GLY A 193 -11.99 -3.74 -12.80
CA GLY A 193 -11.57 -4.75 -13.77
C GLY A 193 -10.09 -5.13 -13.61
N SER A 194 -9.25 -4.50 -14.42
CA SER A 194 -7.82 -4.73 -14.47
C SER A 194 -7.04 -3.66 -13.69
N GLY A 195 -5.81 -3.98 -13.30
CA GLY A 195 -4.81 -3.04 -12.83
C GLY A 195 -3.94 -2.46 -13.94
N LEU A 196 -2.82 -1.84 -13.55
CA LEU A 196 -1.91 -1.20 -14.49
C LEU A 196 -1.18 -2.22 -15.38
N LEU A 197 -0.79 -1.76 -16.55
CA LEU A 197 0.04 -2.54 -17.48
C LEU A 197 1.38 -2.92 -16.80
N ASN A 198 1.74 -4.20 -16.91
CA ASN A 198 2.96 -4.78 -16.33
C ASN A 198 3.03 -4.73 -14.79
N ASP A 199 1.90 -4.55 -14.11
CA ASP A 199 1.85 -4.66 -12.65
C ASP A 199 2.08 -6.12 -12.22
N HIS A 200 3.19 -6.35 -11.52
CA HIS A 200 3.60 -7.68 -11.05
C HIS A 200 2.65 -8.27 -10.01
N THR A 201 1.82 -7.45 -9.38
CA THR A 201 0.84 -7.86 -8.37
C THR A 201 -0.45 -8.45 -8.97
N ASP A 202 -0.58 -8.53 -10.29
CA ASP A 202 -1.82 -8.81 -11.02
C ASP A 202 -2.88 -7.71 -10.80
N GLY A 203 -2.44 -6.47 -10.64
CA GLY A 203 -3.32 -5.31 -10.63
C GLY A 203 -3.87 -4.95 -9.25
N HIS A 204 -3.01 -4.67 -8.29
CA HIS A 204 -3.42 -4.11 -7.02
C HIS A 204 -4.21 -2.82 -7.17
N VAL A 205 -5.27 -2.67 -6.37
CA VAL A 205 -6.13 -1.50 -6.43
C VAL A 205 -5.44 -0.22 -5.96
N ASP A 206 -4.45 -0.31 -5.08
CA ASP A 206 -3.71 0.83 -4.55
C ASP A 206 -2.86 1.57 -5.61
N ASN A 207 -2.67 0.96 -6.78
CA ASN A 207 -2.10 1.60 -7.96
C ASN A 207 -3.16 2.22 -8.90
N VAL A 208 -4.44 1.87 -8.73
CA VAL A 208 -5.54 2.28 -9.62
C VAL A 208 -6.42 3.34 -9.00
N ALA A 209 -6.83 3.15 -7.74
CA ALA A 209 -7.74 4.05 -7.04
C ALA A 209 -7.58 3.93 -5.52
N ARG A 210 -7.77 5.05 -4.80
CA ARG A 210 -7.62 5.12 -3.34
C ARG A 210 -8.76 5.89 -2.70
N PHE A 211 -9.31 5.38 -1.60
CA PHE A 211 -10.20 6.19 -0.78
C PHE A 211 -9.47 7.39 -0.15
N VAL A 212 -10.11 8.55 -0.21
CA VAL A 212 -9.60 9.81 0.35
C VAL A 212 -10.55 10.45 1.36
N ALA A 213 -11.78 9.97 1.41
CA ALA A 213 -12.82 10.31 2.38
C ALA A 213 -13.91 9.22 2.33
N PRO A 214 -14.84 9.16 3.29
CA PRO A 214 -15.96 8.23 3.24
C PRO A 214 -16.74 8.37 1.93
N GLY A 215 -16.84 7.26 1.18
CA GLY A 215 -17.53 7.23 -0.11
C GLY A 215 -16.88 8.02 -1.25
N ARG A 216 -15.65 8.52 -1.09
CA ARG A 216 -14.94 9.31 -2.10
C ARG A 216 -13.59 8.70 -2.44
N MET A 217 -13.35 8.47 -3.73
CA MET A 217 -12.11 7.87 -4.24
C MET A 217 -11.31 8.79 -5.14
N ALA A 218 -10.01 8.84 -4.93
CA ALA A 218 -9.05 9.37 -5.89
C ALA A 218 -8.87 8.38 -7.03
N ILE A 219 -8.83 8.88 -8.26
CA ILE A 219 -8.60 8.10 -9.47
C ILE A 219 -7.80 8.92 -10.50
N PRO A 220 -6.88 8.29 -11.24
CA PRO A 220 -6.13 9.02 -12.27
C PRO A 220 -6.97 9.37 -13.48
N THR A 221 -6.69 10.54 -14.08
CA THR A 221 -7.02 10.81 -15.48
C THR A 221 -5.77 10.61 -16.33
N ALA A 222 -5.94 9.93 -17.45
CA ALA A 222 -4.82 9.57 -18.32
C ALA A 222 -4.14 10.81 -18.89
N ALA A 223 -2.81 10.85 -18.83
CA ALA A 223 -2.00 11.76 -19.62
C ALA A 223 -2.07 11.41 -21.12
N ALA A 224 -1.54 12.28 -21.99
CA ALA A 224 -1.45 11.98 -23.42
C ALA A 224 -0.60 10.70 -23.64
N ASN A 225 -1.12 9.76 -24.43
CA ASN A 225 -0.48 8.47 -24.75
C ASN A 225 -0.21 7.58 -23.52
N ASP A 226 -1.00 7.74 -22.47
CA ASP A 226 -0.92 6.90 -21.27
C ASP A 226 -1.35 5.45 -21.61
N PRO A 227 -0.50 4.45 -21.37
CA PRO A 227 -0.83 3.06 -21.66
C PRO A 227 -1.98 2.52 -20.81
N ASN A 228 -2.28 3.15 -19.67
CA ASN A 228 -3.31 2.75 -18.72
C ASN A 228 -4.64 3.51 -18.89
N ALA A 229 -4.80 4.32 -19.97
CA ALA A 229 -6.00 5.11 -20.18
C ALA A 229 -7.31 4.30 -20.12
N ALA A 230 -7.32 3.09 -20.70
CA ALA A 230 -8.49 2.21 -20.69
C ALA A 230 -8.80 1.68 -19.26
N VAL A 231 -7.77 1.37 -18.48
CA VAL A 231 -7.89 0.92 -17.09
C VAL A 231 -8.55 2.01 -16.23
N TYR A 232 -8.06 3.24 -16.32
CA TYR A 232 -8.62 4.37 -15.57
C TYR A 232 -10.06 4.68 -15.97
N ALA A 233 -10.37 4.62 -17.27
CA ALA A 233 -11.74 4.86 -17.75
C ALA A 233 -12.73 3.78 -17.27
N ASP A 234 -12.35 2.49 -17.29
CA ASP A 234 -13.19 1.39 -16.76
C ASP A 234 -13.36 1.52 -15.25
N ALA A 235 -12.29 1.80 -14.51
CA ALA A 235 -12.33 1.97 -13.06
C ALA A 235 -13.23 3.16 -12.67
N ALA A 236 -13.09 4.33 -13.32
CA ALA A 236 -13.93 5.49 -13.08
C ALA A 236 -15.41 5.19 -13.30
N ARG A 237 -15.75 4.50 -14.40
CA ARG A 237 -17.12 4.09 -14.69
C ARG A 237 -17.67 3.18 -13.61
N ARG A 238 -16.93 2.12 -13.22
CA ARG A 238 -17.38 1.15 -12.21
C ARG A 238 -17.57 1.80 -10.82
N LEU A 239 -16.68 2.70 -10.43
CA LEU A 239 -16.80 3.44 -9.16
C LEU A 239 -18.03 4.37 -9.18
N ALA A 240 -18.26 5.10 -10.28
CA ALA A 240 -19.43 5.96 -10.45
C ALA A 240 -20.73 5.13 -10.46
N ASP A 241 -20.78 4.00 -11.17
CA ASP A 241 -21.92 3.07 -11.18
C ASP A 241 -22.20 2.51 -9.78
N ALA A 242 -21.17 2.37 -8.95
CA ALA A 242 -21.28 2.01 -7.54
C ALA A 242 -21.73 3.17 -6.64
N GLY A 243 -21.90 4.39 -7.16
CA GLY A 243 -22.34 5.56 -6.42
C GLY A 243 -21.26 6.19 -5.54
N LEU A 244 -19.98 5.99 -5.87
CA LEU A 244 -18.86 6.64 -5.19
C LEU A 244 -18.51 7.97 -5.86
N ASP A 245 -18.18 8.98 -5.05
CA ASP A 245 -17.66 10.25 -5.55
C ASP A 245 -16.22 10.09 -6.04
N LEU A 246 -15.89 10.76 -7.16
CA LEU A 246 -14.56 10.69 -7.76
C LEU A 246 -13.79 12.00 -7.56
N ALA A 247 -12.58 11.89 -7.04
CA ALA A 247 -11.57 12.92 -7.02
C ALA A 247 -10.53 12.62 -8.11
N ILE A 248 -10.45 13.49 -9.12
CA ILE A 248 -9.61 13.24 -10.29
C ILE A 248 -8.19 13.78 -10.03
N LEU A 249 -7.19 12.93 -10.20
CA LEU A 249 -5.77 13.28 -10.16
C LEU A 249 -5.15 13.06 -11.55
N PRO A 250 -4.08 13.78 -11.92
CA PRO A 250 -3.34 13.42 -13.13
C PRO A 250 -2.64 12.07 -12.95
N SER A 251 -2.38 11.35 -14.05
CA SER A 251 -1.48 10.22 -14.08
C SER A 251 -0.04 10.65 -14.40
N PRO A 252 0.99 9.85 -14.05
CA PRO A 252 2.36 10.11 -14.49
C PRO A 252 2.52 9.94 -16.00
N GLY A 253 1.58 9.27 -16.67
CA GLY A 253 1.68 8.92 -18.08
C GLY A 253 2.58 7.70 -18.29
N ARG A 254 3.24 7.63 -19.44
CA ARG A 254 4.15 6.54 -19.77
C ARG A 254 5.49 6.72 -19.05
N VAL A 255 5.76 5.91 -18.07
CA VAL A 255 7.07 5.77 -17.41
C VAL A 255 7.70 4.46 -17.87
N THR A 256 8.99 4.46 -18.17
CA THR A 256 9.71 3.28 -18.68
C THR A 256 10.99 3.07 -17.89
N ASP A 257 11.43 1.81 -17.83
CA ASP A 257 12.76 1.45 -17.39
C ASP A 257 13.85 1.79 -18.44
N GLU A 258 15.09 1.35 -18.18
CA GLU A 258 16.24 1.58 -19.07
C GLU A 258 16.13 0.82 -20.39
N ASP A 259 15.39 -0.29 -20.43
CA ASP A 259 15.15 -1.11 -21.62
C ASP A 259 13.99 -0.57 -22.48
N GLY A 260 13.25 0.41 -21.98
CA GLY A 260 12.10 1.05 -22.62
C GLY A 260 10.77 0.35 -22.36
N ASP A 261 10.74 -0.63 -21.47
CA ASP A 261 9.52 -1.30 -21.05
C ASP A 261 8.72 -0.42 -20.09
N VAL A 262 7.39 -0.46 -20.23
CA VAL A 262 6.50 0.30 -19.34
C VAL A 262 6.51 -0.29 -17.94
N ILE A 263 6.77 0.55 -16.94
CA ILE A 263 6.69 0.17 -15.53
C ILE A 263 5.43 0.76 -14.88
N PRO A 264 4.85 0.11 -13.85
CA PRO A 264 3.56 0.46 -13.27
C PRO A 264 3.63 1.64 -12.31
N ALA A 265 4.18 2.78 -12.76
CA ALA A 265 4.26 4.00 -11.98
C ALA A 265 2.85 4.58 -11.71
N SER A 266 2.55 4.91 -10.47
CA SER A 266 1.28 5.49 -10.09
C SER A 266 1.39 6.47 -8.92
N TYR A 267 0.80 7.66 -9.10
CA TYR A 267 0.63 8.60 -7.98
C TYR A 267 -0.38 8.10 -6.95
N MET A 268 -1.23 7.09 -7.28
CA MET A 268 -2.17 6.51 -6.31
C MET A 268 -1.47 5.75 -5.19
N ASN A 269 -0.21 5.38 -5.37
CA ASN A 269 0.59 4.74 -4.33
C ASN A 269 1.11 5.75 -3.28
N PHE A 270 0.35 6.85 -3.04
CA PHE A 270 0.61 7.79 -1.95
C PHE A 270 0.27 7.17 -0.59
N TYR A 271 0.94 7.63 0.46
CA TYR A 271 0.68 7.27 1.85
C TYR A 271 0.00 8.42 2.59
N ILE A 272 -1.08 8.13 3.33
CA ILE A 272 -1.82 9.13 4.11
C ILE A 272 -1.39 9.01 5.58
N GLY A 273 -0.43 9.82 6.01
CA GLY A 273 0.00 9.89 7.40
C GLY A 273 -0.75 10.95 8.21
N ASN A 274 -0.45 11.05 9.51
CA ASN A 274 -1.12 11.98 10.42
C ASN A 274 -0.89 13.46 10.06
N ALA A 275 0.35 13.83 9.71
CA ALA A 275 0.73 15.22 9.41
C ALA A 275 0.97 15.47 7.92
N ALA A 276 1.31 14.44 7.16
CA ALA A 276 1.67 14.53 5.76
C ALA A 276 0.97 13.48 4.91
N VAL A 277 0.74 13.80 3.64
CA VAL A 277 0.43 12.81 2.60
C VAL A 277 1.61 12.77 1.63
N VAL A 278 2.28 11.62 1.56
CA VAL A 278 3.50 11.48 0.78
C VAL A 278 3.18 10.89 -0.58
N VAL A 279 3.46 11.67 -1.63
CA VAL A 279 3.13 11.35 -3.02
C VAL A 279 4.40 10.94 -3.77
N PRO A 280 4.44 9.73 -4.37
CA PRO A 280 5.59 9.31 -5.14
C PRO A 280 5.73 10.15 -6.42
N GLN A 281 6.95 10.49 -6.79
CA GLN A 281 7.30 11.22 -8.01
C GLN A 281 8.32 10.41 -8.82
N TYR A 282 8.19 10.51 -10.15
CA TYR A 282 8.96 9.69 -11.10
C TYR A 282 9.72 10.53 -12.15
N GLY A 283 9.85 11.86 -11.93
CA GLY A 283 10.39 12.77 -12.92
C GLY A 283 9.45 13.02 -14.11
N ALA A 284 8.18 12.66 -13.93
CA ALA A 284 7.16 12.86 -14.95
C ALA A 284 6.64 14.31 -14.98
N ALA A 285 6.10 14.73 -16.12
CA ALA A 285 5.62 16.10 -16.31
C ALA A 285 4.51 16.50 -15.32
N ASN A 286 3.76 15.53 -14.81
CA ASN A 286 2.63 15.74 -13.91
C ASN A 286 2.97 15.63 -12.42
N ASP A 287 4.23 15.40 -12.03
CA ASP A 287 4.63 15.21 -10.63
C ASP A 287 4.11 16.33 -9.71
N SER A 288 4.35 17.60 -10.08
CA SER A 288 3.90 18.73 -9.26
C SER A 288 2.38 18.86 -9.21
N ALA A 289 1.71 18.66 -10.35
CA ALA A 289 0.26 18.73 -10.44
C ALA A 289 -0.43 17.63 -9.61
N ALA A 290 0.19 16.44 -9.50
CA ALA A 290 -0.31 15.37 -8.65
C ALA A 290 -0.21 15.74 -7.16
N VAL A 291 0.90 16.32 -6.72
CA VAL A 291 1.07 16.81 -5.34
C VAL A 291 0.05 17.90 -5.00
N GLU A 292 -0.15 18.87 -5.90
CA GLU A 292 -1.14 19.94 -5.73
C GLU A 292 -2.57 19.38 -5.64
N ALA A 293 -2.90 18.38 -6.47
CA ALA A 293 -4.21 17.74 -6.45
C ALA A 293 -4.43 16.95 -5.13
N VAL A 294 -3.42 16.24 -4.63
CA VAL A 294 -3.48 15.58 -3.33
C VAL A 294 -3.58 16.59 -2.20
N GLN A 295 -2.84 17.71 -2.24
CA GLN A 295 -2.97 18.78 -1.25
C GLN A 295 -4.40 19.33 -1.15
N ALA A 296 -5.09 19.44 -2.27
CA ALA A 296 -6.48 19.90 -2.28
C ALA A 296 -7.46 18.89 -1.62
N LEU A 297 -7.11 17.61 -1.59
CA LEU A 297 -7.91 16.56 -0.93
C LEU A 297 -7.70 16.53 0.60
N PHE A 298 -6.52 16.92 1.06
CA PHE A 298 -6.13 16.87 2.47
C PHE A 298 -5.66 18.24 2.96
N PRO A 299 -6.57 19.22 3.15
CA PRO A 299 -6.21 20.59 3.52
C PRO A 299 -5.64 20.71 4.94
N ASP A 300 -5.86 19.71 5.79
CA ASP A 300 -5.37 19.59 7.17
C ASP A 300 -4.00 18.91 7.27
N ARG A 301 -3.42 18.46 6.16
CA ARG A 301 -2.13 17.80 6.05
C ARG A 301 -1.25 18.48 5.02
N VAL A 302 0.04 18.18 5.04
CA VAL A 302 0.97 18.68 4.03
C VAL A 302 1.20 17.59 2.98
N ALA A 303 0.85 17.87 1.72
CA ALA A 303 1.23 16.97 0.63
C ALA A 303 2.71 17.17 0.26
N ILE A 304 3.49 16.10 0.33
CA ILE A 304 4.93 16.09 0.07
C ILE A 304 5.21 15.17 -1.10
N GLY A 305 5.74 15.72 -2.20
CA GLY A 305 6.22 14.92 -3.32
C GLY A 305 7.65 14.47 -3.07
N LEU A 306 7.92 13.17 -3.18
CA LEU A 306 9.26 12.59 -3.05
C LEU A 306 9.57 11.66 -4.23
N ARG A 307 10.83 11.66 -4.66
CA ARG A 307 11.28 10.70 -5.68
C ARG A 307 11.17 9.28 -5.14
N ALA A 308 10.67 8.39 -5.99
CA ALA A 308 10.47 6.98 -5.71
C ALA A 308 10.92 6.09 -6.88
N ASP A 309 11.87 6.56 -7.68
CA ASP A 309 12.34 5.87 -8.87
C ASP A 309 13.01 4.55 -8.54
N HIS A 310 13.86 4.56 -7.51
CA HIS A 310 14.61 3.38 -7.09
C HIS A 310 13.75 2.40 -6.30
N ILE A 311 12.71 2.88 -5.59
CA ILE A 311 11.72 1.97 -4.99
C ILE A 311 10.89 1.30 -6.09
N LEU A 312 10.55 2.05 -7.15
CA LEU A 312 9.75 1.56 -8.27
C LEU A 312 10.46 0.43 -9.05
N THR A 313 11.80 0.38 -9.07
CA THR A 313 12.54 -0.74 -9.69
C THR A 313 12.21 -2.09 -9.04
N GLY A 314 11.83 -2.09 -7.76
CA GLY A 314 11.31 -3.27 -7.05
C GLY A 314 9.84 -3.58 -7.32
N GLY A 315 9.10 -2.73 -8.02
CA GLY A 315 7.73 -2.98 -8.48
C GLY A 315 6.61 -2.23 -7.74
N GLY A 316 6.93 -1.35 -6.78
CA GLY A 316 5.93 -0.60 -5.99
C GLY A 316 6.40 0.78 -5.56
N SER A 317 5.72 1.39 -4.57
CA SER A 317 6.10 2.69 -4.05
C SER A 317 5.74 2.84 -2.56
N PHE A 318 5.52 4.06 -2.05
CA PHE A 318 5.41 4.39 -0.63
C PHE A 318 4.28 3.65 0.10
N HIS A 319 3.11 3.48 -0.53
CA HIS A 319 2.03 2.72 0.08
C HIS A 319 2.40 1.23 0.18
N CYS A 320 2.97 0.65 -0.88
CA CYS A 320 3.32 -0.77 -0.91
C CYS A 320 4.36 -1.17 0.16
N ILE A 321 5.28 -0.26 0.52
CA ILE A 321 6.32 -0.54 1.54
C ILE A 321 5.86 -0.27 2.97
N SER A 322 4.64 0.23 3.18
CA SER A 322 4.17 0.73 4.46
C SER A 322 2.89 0.04 4.93
N GLN A 323 2.74 -0.11 6.26
CA GLN A 323 1.53 -0.63 6.88
C GLN A 323 1.25 0.14 8.17
N GLN A 324 0.11 0.82 8.23
CA GLN A 324 -0.27 1.65 9.37
C GLN A 324 -0.73 0.82 10.58
N VAL A 325 -0.46 1.38 11.76
CA VAL A 325 -1.01 0.92 13.05
C VAL A 325 -1.95 2.01 13.56
N PRO A 326 -3.26 1.82 13.49
CA PRO A 326 -4.23 2.79 14.00
C PRO A 326 -4.02 3.13 15.48
N ALA A 327 -4.33 4.38 15.89
CA ALA A 327 -4.20 4.86 17.27
C ALA A 327 -5.28 4.31 18.21
#